data_619f160969a5adc6db2c405630bfd05b
#
_entry.id   619f160969a5adc6db2c405630bfd05b
#
_cell.length_a   1.000
_cell.length_b   1.000
_cell.length_c   1.000
_cell.angle_alpha   90.00
_cell.angle_beta   90.00
_cell.angle_gamma   90.00
#
_symmetry.space_group_name_H-M   'P 1'
#
loop_
_entity.id
_entity.type
_entity.pdbx_description
1 polymer ?
#
loop_
_entity_poly.entity_id
_entity_poly.type
_entity_poly.pdbx_seq_one_letter_code
_entity_poly.pdbx_strand_id
1 'polypeptide(L)'
;MPILFIILFLLVIWAAFLGKAGEGYSNLLLNFDLKQLTNPTNIRLAFSQAFFSLSLGIGVMITYASYLNKKSNLPKQAIQISFLDTLVGLMAGLITFPIIYTFNMSSSISESTIGTLFTTIPTGLGQYGLIGRVMAILFFGLAYIAAITSMVSLLEIPVSTLIDKFNLKRKYASIYSFLIIFA
;
A
#
# COMPACT_ATOMS: atom_id res chain seq x y z
N MET A 1 -4.55 -13.44 -1.80
CA MET A 1 -5.15 -12.17 -1.30
C MET A 1 -5.83 -12.27 0.07
N PRO A 2 -6.65 -13.30 0.44
CA PRO A 2 -7.30 -13.30 1.76
C PRO A 2 -6.32 -13.26 2.94
N ILE A 3 -5.17 -13.91 2.83
CA ILE A 3 -4.15 -13.93 3.90
C ILE A 3 -3.64 -12.51 4.22
N LEU A 4 -3.45 -11.66 3.21
CA LEU A 4 -3.06 -10.27 3.41
C LEU A 4 -4.07 -9.50 4.27
N PHE A 5 -5.35 -9.63 3.96
CA PHE A 5 -6.41 -8.98 4.73
C PHE A 5 -6.51 -9.53 6.16
N ILE A 6 -6.31 -10.83 6.36
CA ILE A 6 -6.31 -11.46 7.69
C ILE A 6 -5.17 -10.89 8.53
N ILE A 7 -3.95 -10.86 8.00
CA ILE A 7 -2.79 -10.31 8.72
C ILE A 7 -2.99 -8.81 9.01
N LEU A 8 -3.46 -8.05 8.02
CA LEU A 8 -3.75 -6.62 8.17
C LEU A 8 -4.78 -6.38 9.30
N PHE A 9 -5.85 -7.16 9.32
CA PHE A 9 -6.89 -7.07 10.33
C PHE A 9 -6.40 -7.45 11.73
N LEU A 10 -5.58 -8.50 11.85
CA LEU A 10 -4.94 -8.88 13.12
C LEU A 10 -4.03 -7.77 13.65
N LEU A 11 -3.26 -7.13 12.77
CA LEU A 11 -2.40 -6.00 13.15
C LEU A 11 -3.22 -4.77 13.60
N VAL A 12 -4.35 -4.48 12.94
CA VAL A 12 -5.27 -3.40 13.37
C VAL A 12 -5.83 -3.69 14.75
N ILE A 13 -6.31 -4.93 14.98
CA ILE A 13 -6.83 -5.32 16.31
C ILE A 13 -5.74 -5.18 17.37
N TRP A 14 -4.55 -5.69 17.10
CA TRP A 14 -3.44 -5.58 18.04
C TRP A 14 -3.08 -4.11 18.33
N ALA A 15 -3.00 -3.26 17.29
CA ALA A 15 -2.69 -1.86 17.43
C ALA A 15 -3.71 -1.11 18.31
N ALA A 16 -4.98 -1.54 18.29
CA ALA A 16 -6.04 -0.96 19.12
C ALA A 16 -5.83 -1.20 20.62
N PHE A 17 -5.06 -2.20 21.01
CA PHE A 17 -4.71 -2.48 22.41
C PHE A 17 -3.42 -1.78 22.88
N LEU A 18 -2.78 -0.98 22.06
CA LEU A 18 -1.61 -0.19 22.45
C LEU A 18 -2.01 0.93 23.41
N GLY A 19 -1.12 1.26 24.37
CA GLY A 19 -1.43 2.13 25.50
C GLY A 19 -1.94 3.53 25.13
N LYS A 20 -1.47 4.12 24.00
CA LYS A 20 -1.92 5.42 23.49
C LYS A 20 -2.66 5.31 22.14
N ALA A 21 -3.28 4.15 21.87
CA ALA A 21 -4.03 3.95 20.64
C ALA A 21 -5.13 5.00 20.43
N GLY A 22 -5.83 5.39 21.50
CA GLY A 22 -6.86 6.41 21.46
C GLY A 22 -6.37 7.78 20.96
N GLU A 23 -5.17 8.21 21.41
CA GLU A 23 -4.56 9.45 20.91
C GLU A 23 -4.20 9.34 19.43
N GLY A 24 -3.66 8.20 19.00
CA GLY A 24 -3.35 7.91 17.59
C GLY A 24 -4.60 7.94 16.72
N TYR A 25 -5.68 7.32 17.14
CA TYR A 25 -6.95 7.31 16.40
C TYR A 25 -7.62 8.68 16.38
N SER A 26 -7.57 9.41 17.50
CA SER A 26 -8.08 10.79 17.54
C SER A 26 -7.35 11.68 16.53
N ASN A 27 -6.03 11.57 16.43
CA ASN A 27 -5.27 12.32 15.44
C ASN A 27 -5.53 11.89 13.99
N LEU A 28 -5.72 10.61 13.75
CA LEU A 28 -6.00 10.10 12.39
C LEU A 28 -7.40 10.47 11.91
N LEU A 29 -8.41 10.38 12.79
CA LEU A 29 -9.82 10.39 12.39
C LEU A 29 -10.57 11.67 12.80
N LEU A 30 -10.16 12.33 13.89
CA LEU A 30 -10.90 13.45 14.47
C LEU A 30 -10.19 14.80 14.32
N ASN A 31 -8.86 14.83 14.20
CA ASN A 31 -8.10 16.07 13.98
C ASN A 31 -8.21 16.52 12.52
N PHE A 32 -9.41 16.94 12.14
CA PHE A 32 -9.73 17.32 10.78
C PHE A 32 -9.69 18.84 10.62
N ASP A 33 -8.66 19.36 9.99
CA ASP A 33 -8.58 20.78 9.64
C ASP A 33 -9.09 20.99 8.21
N LEU A 34 -10.31 21.52 8.09
CA LEU A 34 -10.96 21.81 6.81
C LEU A 34 -10.14 22.76 5.92
N LYS A 35 -9.29 23.63 6.52
CA LYS A 35 -8.42 24.52 5.75
C LYS A 35 -7.37 23.74 4.95
N GLN A 36 -6.99 22.56 5.42
CA GLN A 36 -6.03 21.70 4.72
C GLN A 36 -6.60 21.13 3.42
N LEU A 37 -7.93 20.99 3.30
CA LEU A 37 -8.58 20.54 2.07
C LEU A 37 -8.50 21.55 0.93
N THR A 38 -8.36 22.83 1.24
CA THR A 38 -8.23 23.90 0.25
C THR A 38 -6.79 24.26 -0.05
N ASN A 39 -5.82 23.67 0.66
CA ASN A 39 -4.42 23.90 0.45
C ASN A 39 -3.96 23.24 -0.88
N PRO A 40 -3.47 24.00 -1.87
CA PRO A 40 -3.06 23.47 -3.17
C PRO A 40 -1.98 22.37 -3.07
N THR A 41 -1.09 22.48 -2.09
CA THR A 41 -0.02 21.50 -1.86
C THR A 41 -0.62 20.15 -1.43
N ASN A 42 -1.58 20.16 -0.48
CA ASN A 42 -2.22 18.94 -0.02
C ASN A 42 -3.08 18.30 -1.11
N ILE A 43 -3.79 19.12 -1.89
CA ILE A 43 -4.56 18.65 -3.04
C ILE A 43 -3.62 17.94 -4.04
N ARG A 44 -2.50 18.56 -4.38
CA ARG A 44 -1.49 17.97 -5.28
C ARG A 44 -0.94 16.64 -4.73
N LEU A 45 -0.62 16.59 -3.44
CA LEU A 45 -0.11 15.37 -2.80
C LEU A 45 -1.17 14.26 -2.79
N ALA A 46 -2.44 14.60 -2.52
CA ALA A 46 -3.54 13.64 -2.54
C ALA A 46 -3.75 13.05 -3.95
N PHE A 47 -3.72 13.89 -4.99
CA PHE A 47 -3.78 13.41 -6.38
C PHE A 47 -2.58 12.53 -6.72
N SER A 48 -1.36 12.95 -6.37
CA SER A 48 -0.15 12.16 -6.60
C SER A 48 -0.24 10.79 -5.93
N GLN A 49 -0.72 10.74 -4.68
CA GLN A 49 -0.90 9.50 -3.95
C GLN A 49 -1.98 8.60 -4.60
N ALA A 50 -3.11 9.16 -5.01
CA ALA A 50 -4.16 8.40 -5.69
C ALA A 50 -3.67 7.82 -7.03
N PHE A 51 -2.96 8.60 -7.83
CA PHE A 51 -2.36 8.14 -9.09
C PHE A 51 -1.35 7.02 -8.87
N PHE A 52 -0.51 7.15 -7.85
CA PHE A 52 0.49 6.13 -7.52
C PHE A 52 -0.17 4.85 -7.00
N SER A 53 -1.07 4.95 -6.02
CA SER A 53 -1.71 3.81 -5.36
C SER A 53 -2.58 3.00 -6.33
N LEU A 54 -3.38 3.68 -7.15
CA LEU A 54 -4.21 3.05 -8.17
C LEU A 54 -3.44 2.70 -9.45
N SER A 55 -2.13 2.96 -9.50
CA SER A 55 -1.28 2.71 -10.68
C SER A 55 -1.82 3.36 -11.97
N LEU A 56 -2.42 4.56 -11.83
CA LEU A 56 -2.92 5.34 -12.96
C LEU A 56 -1.77 5.99 -13.72
N GLY A 57 -1.85 6.01 -15.05
CA GLY A 57 -0.83 6.63 -15.91
C GLY A 57 0.39 5.75 -16.21
N ILE A 58 0.59 4.63 -15.49
CA ILE A 58 1.72 3.71 -15.70
C ILE A 58 1.37 2.59 -16.70
N GLY A 59 0.08 2.41 -17.03
CA GLY A 59 -0.39 1.38 -17.96
C GLY A 59 -0.87 0.08 -17.29
N VAL A 60 -0.65 -0.14 -15.99
CA VAL A 60 -1.09 -1.35 -15.26
C VAL A 60 -2.58 -1.57 -15.41
N MET A 61 -3.39 -0.53 -15.15
CA MET A 61 -4.85 -0.62 -15.23
C MET A 61 -5.34 -0.90 -16.65
N ILE A 62 -4.69 -0.34 -17.67
CA ILE A 62 -5.01 -0.60 -19.08
C ILE A 62 -4.71 -2.07 -19.40
N THR A 63 -3.54 -2.57 -18.98
CA THR A 63 -3.14 -3.96 -19.18
C THR A 63 -4.12 -4.93 -18.54
N TYR A 64 -4.50 -4.72 -17.28
CA TYR A 64 -5.49 -5.58 -16.63
C TYR A 64 -6.88 -5.45 -17.21
N ALA A 65 -7.29 -4.25 -17.64
CA ALA A 65 -8.57 -4.05 -18.30
C ALA A 65 -8.65 -4.81 -19.63
N SER A 66 -7.53 -4.96 -20.36
CA SER A 66 -7.49 -5.71 -21.62
C SER A 66 -7.75 -7.22 -21.44
N TYR A 67 -7.50 -7.76 -20.25
CA TYR A 67 -7.76 -9.17 -19.93
C TYR A 67 -9.20 -9.43 -19.47
N LEU A 68 -9.99 -8.38 -19.24
CA LEU A 68 -11.36 -8.53 -18.79
C LEU A 68 -12.29 -9.00 -19.92
N ASN A 69 -13.30 -9.77 -19.55
CA ASN A 69 -14.33 -10.16 -20.51
C ASN A 69 -15.09 -8.91 -21.00
N LYS A 70 -15.47 -8.87 -22.29
CA LYS A 70 -16.25 -7.79 -22.91
C LYS A 70 -17.58 -7.48 -22.20
N LYS A 71 -18.11 -8.42 -21.41
CA LYS A 71 -19.33 -8.25 -20.60
C LYS A 71 -19.05 -7.63 -19.22
N SER A 72 -17.80 -7.36 -18.87
CA SER A 72 -17.42 -6.81 -17.57
C SER A 72 -17.85 -5.34 -17.42
N ASN A 73 -18.42 -5.00 -16.27
CA ASN A 73 -18.82 -3.63 -15.96
C ASN A 73 -17.60 -2.87 -15.39
N LEU A 74 -16.85 -2.18 -16.27
CA LEU A 74 -15.64 -1.44 -15.89
C LEU A 74 -15.88 -0.36 -14.82
N PRO A 75 -16.94 0.48 -14.89
CA PRO A 75 -17.21 1.46 -13.85
C PRO A 75 -17.40 0.84 -12.46
N LYS A 76 -18.13 -0.27 -12.37
CA LYS A 76 -18.34 -0.98 -11.10
C LYS A 76 -17.01 -1.50 -10.54
N GLN A 77 -16.16 -2.06 -11.39
CA GLN A 77 -14.85 -2.57 -10.97
C GLN A 77 -13.93 -1.43 -10.53
N ALA A 78 -13.92 -0.31 -11.23
CA ALA A 78 -13.13 0.86 -10.85
C ALA A 78 -13.53 1.37 -9.44
N ILE A 79 -14.83 1.48 -9.16
CA ILE A 79 -15.32 1.88 -7.84
C ILE A 79 -14.88 0.86 -6.76
N GLN A 80 -15.00 -0.44 -7.05
CA GLN A 80 -14.59 -1.48 -6.10
C GLN A 80 -13.09 -1.44 -5.80
N ILE A 81 -12.24 -1.25 -6.82
CA ILE A 81 -10.80 -1.15 -6.66
C ILE A 81 -10.46 0.08 -5.83
N SER A 82 -11.01 1.25 -6.16
CA SER A 82 -10.76 2.50 -5.42
C SER A 82 -11.21 2.40 -3.96
N PHE A 83 -12.35 1.77 -3.70
CA PHE A 83 -12.84 1.55 -2.34
C PHE A 83 -11.91 0.63 -1.54
N LEU A 84 -11.48 -0.49 -2.12
CA LEU A 84 -10.58 -1.44 -1.46
C LEU A 84 -9.20 -0.82 -1.22
N ASP A 85 -8.67 -0.05 -2.16
CA ASP A 85 -7.41 0.68 -2.03
C ASP A 85 -7.47 1.67 -0.86
N THR A 86 -8.52 2.48 -0.79
CA THR A 86 -8.75 3.42 0.31
C THR A 86 -8.89 2.69 1.65
N LEU A 87 -9.60 1.57 1.68
CA LEU A 87 -9.78 0.76 2.89
C LEU A 87 -8.44 0.23 3.41
N VAL A 88 -7.60 -0.30 2.54
CA VAL A 88 -6.25 -0.79 2.92
C VAL A 88 -5.38 0.36 3.44
N GLY A 89 -5.41 1.52 2.78
CA GLY A 89 -4.71 2.72 3.25
C GLY A 89 -5.16 3.18 4.63
N LEU A 90 -6.47 3.18 4.88
CA LEU A 90 -7.03 3.50 6.19
C LEU A 90 -6.59 2.48 7.26
N MET A 91 -6.64 1.18 6.96
CA MET A 91 -6.19 0.14 7.88
C MET A 91 -4.69 0.27 8.19
N ALA A 92 -3.85 0.62 7.22
CA ALA A 92 -2.44 0.91 7.45
C ALA A 92 -2.25 2.11 8.39
N GLY A 93 -3.03 3.17 8.24
CA GLY A 93 -3.08 4.29 9.19
C GLY A 93 -3.49 3.85 10.60
N LEU A 94 -4.53 3.01 10.73
CA LEU A 94 -5.00 2.47 12.01
C LEU A 94 -3.95 1.58 12.72
N ILE A 95 -2.94 1.09 12.02
CA ILE A 95 -1.79 0.40 12.61
C ILE A 95 -0.70 1.41 12.99
N THR A 96 -0.34 2.28 12.07
CA THR A 96 0.83 3.15 12.17
C THR A 96 0.67 4.24 13.24
N PHE A 97 -0.49 4.91 13.29
CA PHE A 97 -0.71 6.00 14.23
C PHE A 97 -0.65 5.55 15.70
N PRO A 98 -1.34 4.47 16.13
CA PRO A 98 -1.18 3.96 17.49
C PRO A 98 0.26 3.62 17.88
N ILE A 99 1.04 3.05 16.95
CA ILE A 99 2.45 2.75 17.20
C ILE A 99 3.22 4.04 17.45
N ILE A 100 3.10 5.04 16.57
CA ILE A 100 3.79 6.32 16.68
C ILE A 100 3.48 7.02 18.01
N TYR A 101 2.20 7.09 18.38
CA TYR A 101 1.76 7.76 19.62
C TYR A 101 2.13 6.98 20.88
N THR A 102 1.99 5.65 20.87
CA THR A 102 2.33 4.82 22.04
C THR A 102 3.82 4.93 22.39
N PHE A 103 4.69 5.00 21.41
CA PHE A 103 6.13 5.08 21.61
C PHE A 103 6.68 6.52 21.60
N ASN A 104 5.79 7.53 21.62
CA ASN A 104 6.14 8.97 21.58
C ASN A 104 7.10 9.32 20.42
N MET A 105 6.88 8.70 19.27
CA MET A 105 7.74 8.85 18.09
C MET A 105 7.22 9.93 17.11
N SER A 106 6.31 10.79 17.54
CA SER A 106 5.75 11.86 16.71
C SER A 106 6.81 12.84 16.19
N SER A 107 7.87 13.09 16.97
CA SER A 107 9.04 13.89 16.56
C SER A 107 10.02 13.13 15.65
N SER A 108 9.91 11.82 15.58
CA SER A 108 10.77 10.94 14.78
C SER A 108 10.10 10.51 13.47
N ILE A 109 8.92 11.05 13.17
CA ILE A 109 8.27 10.83 11.88
C ILE A 109 9.17 11.44 10.81
N SER A 110 9.74 10.59 9.97
CA SER A 110 10.54 11.04 8.85
C SER A 110 9.64 11.76 7.84
N GLU A 111 10.15 12.82 7.21
CA GLU A 111 9.50 13.46 6.05
C GLU A 111 9.30 12.46 4.89
N SER A 112 10.03 11.35 4.93
CA SER A 112 9.96 10.25 3.97
C SER A 112 9.11 9.10 4.51
N THR A 113 8.15 8.63 3.69
CA THR A 113 7.36 7.42 3.96
C THR A 113 8.25 6.20 4.19
N ILE A 114 9.35 6.08 3.44
CA ILE A 114 10.34 5.00 3.56
C ILE A 114 11.01 5.05 4.93
N GLY A 115 11.42 6.24 5.38
CA GLY A 115 12.01 6.42 6.70
C GLY A 115 11.04 6.04 7.83
N THR A 116 9.79 6.45 7.73
CA THR A 116 8.76 6.06 8.70
C THR A 116 8.55 4.55 8.71
N LEU A 117 8.44 3.91 7.55
CA LEU A 117 8.19 2.49 7.42
C LEU A 117 9.36 1.63 7.95
N PHE A 118 10.59 1.97 7.59
CA PHE A 118 11.76 1.13 7.87
C PHE A 118 12.58 1.55 9.10
N THR A 119 12.33 2.72 9.67
CA THR A 119 13.02 3.20 10.87
C THR A 119 12.07 3.37 12.04
N THR A 120 11.03 4.17 11.89
CA THR A 120 10.14 4.52 13.00
C THR A 120 9.32 3.31 13.49
N ILE A 121 8.68 2.58 12.57
CA ILE A 121 7.84 1.43 12.94
C ILE A 121 8.65 0.30 13.58
N PRO A 122 9.78 -0.17 13.02
CA PRO A 122 10.59 -1.21 13.68
C PRO A 122 11.10 -0.81 15.06
N THR A 123 11.51 0.45 15.22
CA THR A 123 11.98 0.97 16.50
C THR A 123 10.87 0.95 17.55
N GLY A 124 9.66 1.36 17.18
CA GLY A 124 8.49 1.30 18.05
C GLY A 124 8.13 -0.14 18.42
N LEU A 125 8.02 -1.02 17.45
CA LEU A 125 7.71 -2.43 17.66
C LEU A 125 8.77 -3.14 18.53
N GLY A 126 10.05 -2.79 18.35
CA GLY A 126 11.17 -3.33 19.13
C GLY A 126 11.04 -3.06 20.62
N GLN A 127 10.40 -1.98 21.04
CA GLN A 127 10.19 -1.62 22.45
C GLN A 127 9.14 -2.53 23.14
N TYR A 128 8.31 -3.26 22.39
CA TYR A 128 7.26 -4.14 22.92
C TYR A 128 7.74 -5.58 23.20
N GLY A 129 9.04 -5.79 23.28
CA GLY A 129 9.65 -7.09 23.63
C GLY A 129 9.31 -8.18 22.60
N LEU A 130 8.97 -9.39 23.10
CA LEU A 130 8.70 -10.55 22.23
C LEU A 130 7.45 -10.34 21.34
N ILE A 131 6.40 -9.77 21.91
CA ILE A 131 5.15 -9.51 21.16
C ILE A 131 5.42 -8.54 20.01
N GLY A 132 6.15 -7.45 20.26
CA GLY A 132 6.52 -6.49 19.24
C GLY A 132 7.35 -7.11 18.11
N ARG A 133 8.25 -8.05 18.42
CA ARG A 133 9.02 -8.79 17.40
C ARG A 133 8.11 -9.63 16.51
N VAL A 134 7.14 -10.34 17.09
CA VAL A 134 6.16 -11.13 16.31
C VAL A 134 5.33 -10.21 15.41
N MET A 135 4.86 -9.08 15.95
CA MET A 135 4.10 -8.09 15.16
C MET A 135 4.95 -7.45 14.06
N ALA A 136 6.25 -7.22 14.30
CA ALA A 136 7.16 -6.75 13.28
C ALA A 136 7.32 -7.77 12.13
N ILE A 137 7.47 -9.06 12.45
CA ILE A 137 7.54 -10.12 11.43
C ILE A 137 6.25 -10.16 10.60
N LEU A 138 5.09 -10.07 11.24
CA LEU A 138 3.80 -10.04 10.53
C LEU A 138 3.67 -8.80 9.65
N PHE A 139 4.05 -7.62 10.17
CA PHE A 139 3.99 -6.35 9.43
C PHE A 139 4.91 -6.35 8.21
N PHE A 140 6.18 -6.71 8.38
CA PHE A 140 7.13 -6.76 7.27
C PHE A 140 6.87 -7.92 6.32
N GLY A 141 6.37 -9.04 6.82
CA GLY A 141 5.88 -10.15 6.00
C GLY A 141 4.72 -9.72 5.10
N LEU A 142 3.75 -8.98 5.65
CA LEU A 142 2.65 -8.37 4.90
C LEU A 142 3.18 -7.41 3.83
N ALA A 143 4.06 -6.48 4.21
CA ALA A 143 4.66 -5.51 3.30
C ALA A 143 5.44 -6.19 2.17
N TYR A 144 6.18 -7.25 2.47
CA TYR A 144 6.92 -8.04 1.49
C TYR A 144 6.01 -8.73 0.47
N ILE A 145 4.94 -9.40 0.93
CA ILE A 145 3.96 -10.04 0.03
C ILE A 145 3.25 -8.98 -0.84
N ALA A 146 2.89 -7.83 -0.25
CA ALA A 146 2.29 -6.73 -1.00
C ALA A 146 3.24 -6.18 -2.07
N ALA A 147 4.52 -6.00 -1.73
CA ALA A 147 5.54 -5.54 -2.68
C ALA A 147 5.72 -6.51 -3.85
N ILE A 148 5.81 -7.82 -3.58
CA ILE A 148 5.91 -8.84 -4.65
C ILE A 148 4.72 -8.78 -5.60
N THR A 149 3.50 -8.67 -5.08
CA THR A 149 2.29 -8.60 -5.93
C THR A 149 2.30 -7.36 -6.81
N SER A 150 2.78 -6.22 -6.28
CA SER A 150 2.94 -4.98 -7.04
C SER A 150 4.02 -5.10 -8.13
N MET A 151 5.15 -5.74 -7.81
CA MET A 151 6.22 -5.99 -8.79
C MET A 151 5.74 -6.88 -9.95
N VAL A 152 4.96 -7.93 -9.66
CA VAL A 152 4.36 -8.78 -10.71
C VAL A 152 3.42 -7.97 -11.60
N SER A 153 2.63 -7.07 -11.01
CA SER A 153 1.72 -6.21 -11.76
C SER A 153 2.46 -5.24 -12.71
N LEU A 154 3.57 -4.66 -12.25
CA LEU A 154 4.41 -3.79 -13.07
C LEU A 154 5.10 -4.57 -14.21
N LEU A 155 5.56 -5.79 -13.94
CA LEU A 155 6.17 -6.65 -14.94
C LEU A 155 5.18 -7.05 -16.06
N GLU A 156 3.90 -7.12 -15.77
CA GLU A 156 2.87 -7.52 -16.75
C GLU A 156 2.73 -6.51 -17.90
N ILE A 157 3.08 -5.24 -17.69
CA ILE A 157 3.02 -4.19 -18.74
C ILE A 157 3.94 -4.52 -19.92
N PRO A 158 5.27 -4.66 -19.74
CA PRO A 158 6.16 -5.04 -20.83
C PRO A 158 5.86 -6.45 -21.36
N VAL A 159 5.43 -7.38 -20.52
CA VAL A 159 5.06 -8.73 -20.95
C VAL A 159 3.89 -8.70 -21.92
N SER A 160 2.80 -8.00 -21.60
CA SER A 160 1.65 -7.88 -22.49
C SER A 160 2.03 -7.18 -23.79
N THR A 161 2.83 -6.12 -23.71
CA THR A 161 3.30 -5.41 -24.90
C THR A 161 4.12 -6.30 -25.84
N LEU A 162 5.00 -7.15 -25.30
CA LEU A 162 5.80 -8.09 -26.10
C LEU A 162 4.93 -9.19 -26.72
N ILE A 163 3.90 -9.65 -26.02
CA ILE A 163 2.93 -10.61 -26.57
C ILE A 163 2.15 -9.98 -27.72
N ASP A 164 1.57 -8.80 -27.50
CA ASP A 164 0.67 -8.17 -28.47
C ASP A 164 1.41 -7.64 -29.71
N LYS A 165 2.62 -7.06 -29.51
CA LYS A 165 3.37 -6.46 -30.63
C LYS A 165 4.20 -7.46 -31.41
N PHE A 166 4.79 -8.44 -30.74
CA PHE A 166 5.74 -9.39 -31.34
C PHE A 166 5.22 -10.83 -31.43
N ASN A 167 3.97 -11.07 -31.04
CA ASN A 167 3.35 -12.41 -30.97
C ASN A 167 4.20 -13.45 -30.22
N LEU A 168 4.94 -13.01 -29.19
CA LEU A 168 5.78 -13.89 -28.39
C LEU A 168 4.92 -14.76 -27.46
N LYS A 169 5.33 -16.00 -27.26
CA LYS A 169 4.73 -16.84 -26.21
C LYS A 169 5.01 -16.21 -24.83
N ARG A 170 4.01 -16.21 -23.94
CA ARG A 170 4.07 -15.59 -22.59
C ARG A 170 5.36 -15.94 -21.83
N LYS A 171 5.83 -17.20 -21.92
CA LYS A 171 7.08 -17.62 -21.26
C LYS A 171 8.29 -16.81 -21.71
N TYR A 172 8.45 -16.61 -23.01
CA TYR A 172 9.58 -15.84 -23.54
C TYR A 172 9.43 -14.34 -23.29
N ALA A 173 8.22 -13.82 -23.42
CA ALA A 173 7.93 -12.43 -23.09
C ALA A 173 8.27 -12.09 -21.64
N SER A 174 7.92 -12.97 -20.69
CA SER A 174 8.26 -12.77 -19.26
C SER A 174 9.78 -12.81 -19.02
N ILE A 175 10.51 -13.75 -19.66
CA ILE A 175 11.97 -13.84 -19.52
C ILE A 175 12.65 -12.60 -20.10
N TYR A 176 12.25 -12.16 -21.29
CA TYR A 176 12.82 -10.96 -21.90
C TYR A 176 12.51 -9.69 -21.10
N SER A 177 11.28 -9.54 -20.60
CA SER A 177 10.93 -8.42 -19.73
C SER A 177 11.75 -8.39 -18.45
N PHE A 178 11.95 -9.56 -17.83
CA PHE A 178 12.80 -9.68 -16.65
C PHE A 178 14.24 -9.27 -16.95
N LEU A 179 14.83 -9.81 -18.03
CA LEU A 179 16.22 -9.50 -18.40
C LEU A 179 16.41 -8.01 -18.72
N ILE A 180 15.45 -7.36 -19.40
CA ILE A 180 15.53 -5.92 -19.73
C ILE A 180 15.49 -5.04 -18.47
N ILE A 181 14.74 -5.45 -17.45
CA ILE A 181 14.58 -4.66 -16.21
C ILE A 181 15.81 -4.83 -15.29
N PHE A 182 16.44 -5.99 -15.29
CA PHE A 182 17.52 -6.33 -14.36
C PHE A 182 18.93 -6.33 -15.00
N ALA A 183 19.06 -5.98 -16.29
CA ALA A 183 20.32 -5.75 -16.98
C ALA A 183 20.77 -4.30 -16.86
#